data_b63c82938973d46e22a909325833d81f
#
_entry.id   b63c82938973d46e22a909325833d81f
#
_cell.length_a   1.000
_cell.length_b   1.000
_cell.length_c   1.000
_cell.angle_alpha   90.00
_cell.angle_beta   90.00
_cell.angle_gamma   90.00
#
_symmetry.space_group_name_H-M   'P 1'
#
loop_
_entity.id
_entity.type
_entity.pdbx_description
1 polymer ?
#
loop_
_entity_poly.entity_id
_entity_poly.type
_entity_poly.pdbx_seq_one_letter_code
_entity_poly.pdbx_strand_id
1 'polypeptide(L)'
;MKRGLVILVLAILAVVVTAVVVHQRSLPHATPMGWLRTEFGLNDAQASRAQALHAAYEMHCMEMCAKIAASDARLVELIRTSNEVTPEIRAAIAETDRYRTECRTKMLEHFYLIAEEMPSGKREKYLAMMLPTVLRPAEMERSHQAHP
;
A
#
# COMPACT_ATOMS: atom_id res chain seq x y z
N MET A 1 -51.44 14.04 16.02
CA MET A 1 -50.63 13.77 14.82
C MET A 1 -49.14 14.17 14.94
N LYS A 2 -48.73 15.32 15.52
CA LYS A 2 -47.32 15.73 15.65
C LYS A 2 -46.43 14.79 16.51
N ARG A 3 -46.99 14.20 17.61
CA ARG A 3 -46.22 13.29 18.49
C ARG A 3 -45.91 11.95 17.80
N GLY A 4 -46.81 11.39 16.99
CA GLY A 4 -46.51 10.16 16.23
C GLY A 4 -45.45 10.34 15.15
N LEU A 5 -45.45 11.49 14.48
CA LEU A 5 -44.44 11.83 13.48
C LEU A 5 -43.03 11.93 14.12
N VAL A 6 -42.95 12.58 15.30
CA VAL A 6 -41.66 12.70 16.02
C VAL A 6 -41.11 11.35 16.43
N ILE A 7 -41.96 10.45 16.94
CA ILE A 7 -41.54 9.07 17.34
C ILE A 7 -41.05 8.29 16.11
N LEU A 8 -41.75 8.40 14.97
CA LEU A 8 -41.33 7.75 13.73
C LEU A 8 -39.96 8.24 13.24
N VAL A 9 -39.72 9.54 13.24
CA VAL A 9 -38.45 10.14 12.83
C VAL A 9 -37.31 9.68 13.75
N LEU A 10 -37.52 9.67 15.06
CA LEU A 10 -36.50 9.18 16.02
C LEU A 10 -36.20 7.71 15.83
N ALA A 11 -37.20 6.87 15.55
CA ALA A 11 -37.01 5.44 15.28
C ALA A 11 -36.20 5.22 14.00
N ILE A 12 -36.48 5.95 12.93
CA ILE A 12 -35.72 5.88 11.66
C ILE A 12 -34.26 6.36 11.90
N LEU A 13 -34.08 7.43 12.64
CA LEU A 13 -32.73 7.95 12.94
C LEU A 13 -31.92 6.93 13.76
N ALA A 14 -32.52 6.29 14.75
CA ALA A 14 -31.89 5.23 15.53
C ALA A 14 -31.48 4.05 14.67
N VAL A 15 -32.34 3.59 13.74
CA VAL A 15 -32.02 2.51 12.81
C VAL A 15 -30.87 2.89 11.87
N VAL A 16 -30.90 4.11 11.31
CA VAL A 16 -29.82 4.60 10.42
C VAL A 16 -28.49 4.68 11.16
N VAL A 17 -28.47 5.28 12.37
CA VAL A 17 -27.26 5.35 13.19
C VAL A 17 -26.74 3.96 13.54
N THR A 18 -27.61 3.04 13.92
CA THR A 18 -27.19 1.67 14.22
C THR A 18 -26.64 0.97 12.97
N ALA A 19 -27.29 1.14 11.82
CA ALA A 19 -26.82 0.57 10.55
C ALA A 19 -25.46 1.12 10.15
N VAL A 20 -25.21 2.43 10.29
CA VAL A 20 -23.92 3.07 10.00
C VAL A 20 -22.84 2.56 10.94
N VAL A 21 -23.12 2.47 12.26
CA VAL A 21 -22.15 1.98 13.25
C VAL A 21 -21.82 0.50 13.02
N VAL A 22 -22.83 -0.32 12.70
CA VAL A 22 -22.62 -1.74 12.37
C VAL A 22 -21.85 -1.87 11.06
N HIS A 23 -22.16 -1.08 10.03
CA HIS A 23 -21.46 -1.10 8.76
C HIS A 23 -19.99 -0.70 8.93
N GLN A 24 -19.67 0.32 9.71
CA GLN A 24 -18.28 0.73 10.00
C GLN A 24 -17.50 -0.33 10.83
N ARG A 25 -18.20 -1.12 11.68
CA ARG A 25 -17.58 -2.21 12.44
C ARG A 25 -17.46 -3.52 11.67
N SER A 26 -18.24 -3.70 10.60
CA SER A 26 -18.33 -4.97 9.87
C SER A 26 -17.36 -5.10 8.69
N LEU A 27 -16.44 -4.12 8.47
CA LEU A 27 -15.47 -4.17 7.38
C LEU A 27 -14.00 -4.25 7.89
N PRO A 28 -13.61 -5.31 8.62
CA PRO A 28 -12.20 -5.50 9.01
C PRO A 28 -11.30 -5.76 7.79
N HIS A 29 -11.87 -6.11 6.63
CA HIS A 29 -11.13 -6.42 5.40
C HIS A 29 -11.12 -5.26 4.38
N ALA A 30 -11.79 -4.15 4.65
CA ALA A 30 -11.90 -3.00 3.73
C ALA A 30 -10.69 -2.06 3.76
N THR A 31 -9.75 -2.25 4.69
CA THR A 31 -8.49 -1.49 4.73
C THR A 31 -7.39 -2.28 4.02
N PRO A 32 -6.44 -1.61 3.33
CA PRO A 32 -5.32 -2.27 2.68
C PRO A 32 -4.53 -3.24 3.58
N MET A 33 -4.51 -2.97 4.89
CA MET A 33 -3.81 -3.79 5.89
C MET A 33 -4.75 -4.68 6.74
N GLY A 34 -6.07 -4.71 6.43
CA GLY A 34 -7.08 -5.46 7.21
C GLY A 34 -6.84 -6.97 7.25
N TRP A 35 -6.24 -7.53 6.19
CA TRP A 35 -5.87 -8.94 6.11
C TRP A 35 -4.84 -9.37 7.18
N LEU A 36 -3.98 -8.45 7.66
CA LEU A 36 -3.00 -8.75 8.70
C LEU A 36 -3.67 -9.19 10.02
N ARG A 37 -4.83 -8.62 10.35
CA ARG A 37 -5.59 -9.02 11.53
C ARG A 37 -5.99 -10.49 11.48
N THR A 38 -6.47 -10.92 10.34
CA THR A 38 -6.95 -12.30 10.14
C THR A 38 -5.80 -13.28 10.06
N GLU A 39 -4.77 -12.97 9.26
CA GLU A 39 -3.65 -13.88 9.00
C GLU A 39 -2.70 -14.00 10.19
N PHE A 40 -2.45 -12.89 10.90
CA PHE A 40 -1.45 -12.83 11.97
C PHE A 40 -2.07 -12.67 13.36
N GLY A 41 -3.37 -12.41 13.47
CA GLY A 41 -4.05 -12.25 14.74
C GLY A 41 -3.69 -10.95 15.47
N LEU A 42 -3.52 -9.83 14.72
CA LEU A 42 -3.23 -8.53 15.32
C LEU A 42 -4.41 -8.05 16.17
N ASN A 43 -4.12 -7.52 17.35
CA ASN A 43 -5.11 -6.78 18.13
C ASN A 43 -5.40 -5.40 17.51
N ASP A 44 -6.40 -4.68 18.02
CA ASP A 44 -6.84 -3.39 17.45
C ASP A 44 -5.73 -2.35 17.46
N ALA A 45 -4.93 -2.28 18.51
CA ALA A 45 -3.84 -1.33 18.63
C ALA A 45 -2.71 -1.63 17.62
N GLN A 46 -2.33 -2.90 17.47
CA GLN A 46 -1.34 -3.34 16.48
C GLN A 46 -1.82 -3.07 15.04
N ALA A 47 -3.07 -3.41 14.74
CA ALA A 47 -3.67 -3.17 13.42
C ALA A 47 -3.72 -1.68 13.08
N SER A 48 -4.06 -0.83 14.06
CA SER A 48 -4.07 0.64 13.87
C SER A 48 -2.67 1.19 13.60
N ARG A 49 -1.64 0.72 14.31
CA ARG A 49 -0.25 1.14 14.07
C ARG A 49 0.25 0.65 12.72
N ALA A 50 -0.02 -0.61 12.35
CA ALA A 50 0.32 -1.13 11.03
C ALA A 50 -0.34 -0.32 9.90
N GLN A 51 -1.60 0.07 10.06
CA GLN A 51 -2.30 0.93 9.10
C GLN A 51 -1.67 2.32 8.99
N ALA A 52 -1.28 2.94 10.10
CA ALA A 52 -0.61 4.24 10.09
C ALA A 52 0.77 4.18 9.42
N LEU A 53 1.56 3.13 9.70
CA LEU A 53 2.85 2.88 9.05
C LEU A 53 2.68 2.68 7.53
N HIS A 54 1.65 1.95 7.12
CA HIS A 54 1.36 1.73 5.70
C HIS A 54 0.97 3.03 4.99
N ALA A 55 0.10 3.83 5.58
CA ALA A 55 -0.32 5.11 5.01
C ALA A 55 0.87 6.08 4.83
N ALA A 56 1.80 6.13 5.79
CA ALA A 56 3.02 6.91 5.67
C ALA A 56 3.94 6.42 4.55
N TYR A 57 4.07 5.10 4.39
CA TYR A 57 4.85 4.49 3.32
C TYR A 57 4.22 4.71 1.94
N GLU A 58 2.89 4.63 1.82
CA GLU A 58 2.15 4.77 0.55
C GLU A 58 2.43 6.10 -0.14
N MET A 59 2.49 7.21 0.61
CA MET A 59 2.85 8.52 0.07
C MET A 59 4.25 8.51 -0.55
N HIS A 60 5.23 7.93 0.14
CA HIS A 60 6.59 7.81 -0.36
C HIS A 60 6.67 6.88 -1.59
N CYS A 61 5.94 5.77 -1.57
CA CYS A 61 5.86 4.83 -2.68
C CYS A 61 5.33 5.51 -3.95
N MET A 62 4.25 6.30 -3.85
CA MET A 62 3.71 7.04 -5.00
C MET A 62 4.72 8.04 -5.58
N GLU A 63 5.44 8.78 -4.72
CA GLU A 63 6.50 9.71 -5.17
C GLU A 63 7.63 8.98 -5.90
N MET A 64 8.09 7.86 -5.35
CA MET A 64 9.15 7.05 -5.97
C MET A 64 8.72 6.43 -7.29
N CYS A 65 7.48 5.93 -7.38
CA CYS A 65 6.92 5.42 -8.64
C CYS A 65 6.89 6.50 -9.73
N ALA A 66 6.51 7.72 -9.38
CA ALA A 66 6.53 8.85 -10.33
C ALA A 66 7.95 9.19 -10.82
N LYS A 67 8.95 9.17 -9.92
CA LYS A 67 10.37 9.39 -10.27
C LYS A 67 10.89 8.29 -11.20
N ILE A 68 10.58 7.03 -10.91
CA ILE A 68 10.98 5.89 -11.75
C ILE A 68 10.34 6.02 -13.14
N ALA A 69 9.04 6.28 -13.21
CA ALA A 69 8.33 6.43 -14.49
C ALA A 69 8.90 7.59 -15.34
N ALA A 70 9.21 8.73 -14.73
CA ALA A 70 9.82 9.86 -15.42
C ALA A 70 11.24 9.53 -15.93
N SER A 71 12.03 8.83 -15.13
CA SER A 71 13.39 8.39 -15.47
C SER A 71 13.37 7.34 -16.61
N ASP A 72 12.44 6.38 -16.56
CA ASP A 72 12.24 5.40 -17.64
C ASP A 72 11.82 6.08 -18.95
N ALA A 73 10.91 7.06 -18.90
CA ALA A 73 10.49 7.81 -20.09
C ALA A 73 11.66 8.58 -20.72
N ARG A 74 12.50 9.22 -19.89
CA ARG A 74 13.73 9.88 -20.37
C ARG A 74 14.70 8.89 -21.02
N LEU A 75 14.91 7.73 -20.40
CA LEU A 75 15.77 6.69 -20.96
C LEU A 75 15.27 6.20 -22.32
N VAL A 76 13.96 5.97 -22.45
CA VAL A 76 13.32 5.58 -23.71
C VAL A 76 13.60 6.63 -24.81
N GLU A 77 13.46 7.93 -24.49
CA GLU A 77 13.70 8.99 -25.47
C GLU A 77 15.17 9.05 -25.92
N LEU A 78 16.12 8.93 -25.00
CA LEU A 78 17.54 8.86 -25.32
C LEU A 78 17.86 7.66 -26.23
N ILE A 79 17.29 6.48 -25.96
CA ILE A 79 17.48 5.29 -26.79
C ILE A 79 16.91 5.50 -28.19
N ARG A 80 15.74 6.13 -28.33
CA ARG A 80 15.09 6.36 -29.64
C ARG A 80 15.85 7.34 -30.52
N THR A 81 16.59 8.28 -29.94
CA THR A 81 17.34 9.32 -30.64
C THR A 81 18.82 8.98 -30.86
N SER A 82 19.28 7.83 -30.41
CA SER A 82 20.68 7.41 -30.50
C SER A 82 20.82 6.08 -31.23
N ASN A 83 21.92 5.89 -31.95
CA ASN A 83 22.26 4.64 -32.66
C ASN A 83 23.29 3.79 -31.88
N GLU A 84 23.76 4.28 -30.73
CA GLU A 84 24.73 3.61 -29.88
C GLU A 84 24.52 3.94 -28.38
N VAL A 85 25.17 3.21 -27.49
CA VAL A 85 25.09 3.47 -26.04
C VAL A 85 26.01 4.64 -25.69
N THR A 86 25.42 5.83 -25.63
CA THR A 86 26.14 7.07 -25.30
C THR A 86 26.40 7.21 -23.78
N PRO A 87 27.28 8.14 -23.35
CA PRO A 87 27.45 8.47 -21.93
C PRO A 87 26.15 8.90 -21.25
N GLU A 88 25.27 9.63 -21.95
CA GLU A 88 23.99 10.10 -21.45
C GLU A 88 23.01 8.93 -21.19
N ILE A 89 22.99 7.92 -22.09
CA ILE A 89 22.21 6.68 -21.89
C ILE A 89 22.73 5.94 -20.65
N ARG A 90 24.05 5.81 -20.47
CA ARG A 90 24.63 5.16 -19.27
C ARG A 90 24.24 5.90 -17.99
N ALA A 91 24.28 7.23 -18.02
CA ALA A 91 23.90 8.06 -16.87
C ALA A 91 22.40 7.90 -16.54
N ALA A 92 21.54 7.89 -17.55
CA ALA A 92 20.11 7.68 -17.37
C ALA A 92 19.77 6.27 -16.80
N ILE A 93 20.45 5.23 -17.25
CA ILE A 93 20.34 3.88 -16.66
C ILE A 93 20.73 3.91 -15.19
N ALA A 94 21.89 4.48 -14.86
CA ALA A 94 22.36 4.55 -13.47
C ALA A 94 21.41 5.36 -12.57
N GLU A 95 20.81 6.43 -13.08
CA GLU A 95 19.79 7.21 -12.36
C GLU A 95 18.54 6.37 -12.08
N THR A 96 18.01 5.68 -13.07
CA THR A 96 16.84 4.80 -12.92
C THR A 96 17.11 3.68 -11.91
N ASP A 97 18.27 3.04 -11.99
CA ASP A 97 18.65 1.97 -11.06
C ASP A 97 18.82 2.49 -9.62
N ARG A 98 19.30 3.72 -9.44
CA ARG A 98 19.34 4.37 -8.13
C ARG A 98 17.95 4.54 -7.54
N TYR A 99 16.97 5.05 -8.31
CA TYR A 99 15.59 5.19 -7.85
C TYR A 99 14.95 3.84 -7.52
N ARG A 100 15.18 2.81 -8.35
CA ARG A 100 14.68 1.44 -8.08
C ARG A 100 15.30 0.84 -6.82
N THR A 101 16.59 1.09 -6.59
CA THR A 101 17.27 0.65 -5.37
C THR A 101 16.70 1.34 -4.13
N GLU A 102 16.50 2.66 -4.19
CA GLU A 102 15.90 3.43 -3.11
C GLU A 102 14.47 2.94 -2.79
N CYS A 103 13.65 2.73 -3.83
CA CYS A 103 12.30 2.19 -3.67
C CYS A 103 12.30 0.82 -2.95
N ARG A 104 13.16 -0.11 -3.38
CA ARG A 104 13.28 -1.43 -2.74
C ARG A 104 13.75 -1.34 -1.28
N THR A 105 14.70 -0.46 -1.01
CA THR A 105 15.20 -0.24 0.36
C THR A 105 14.08 0.28 1.27
N LYS A 106 13.32 1.29 0.81
CA LYS A 106 12.19 1.85 1.57
C LYS A 106 11.06 0.84 1.75
N MET A 107 10.79 0.00 0.77
CA MET A 107 9.84 -1.11 0.88
C MET A 107 10.28 -2.10 1.97
N LEU A 108 11.54 -2.47 2.00
CA LEU A 108 12.07 -3.40 3.00
C LEU A 108 12.06 -2.79 4.41
N GLU A 109 12.42 -1.51 4.55
CA GLU A 109 12.31 -0.76 5.81
C GLU A 109 10.85 -0.77 6.32
N HIS A 110 9.89 -0.50 5.43
CA HIS A 110 8.47 -0.58 5.76
C HIS A 110 8.06 -1.98 6.24
N PHE A 111 8.51 -3.05 5.57
CA PHE A 111 8.21 -4.41 6.02
C PHE A 111 8.80 -4.73 7.38
N TYR A 112 9.99 -4.25 7.69
CA TYR A 112 10.55 -4.40 9.04
C TYR A 112 9.74 -3.67 10.10
N LEU A 113 9.28 -2.45 9.83
CA LEU A 113 8.42 -1.70 10.75
C LEU A 113 7.07 -2.41 10.99
N ILE A 114 6.43 -2.93 9.94
CA ILE A 114 5.21 -3.73 10.10
C ILE A 114 5.49 -5.03 10.86
N ALA A 115 6.65 -5.66 10.62
CA ALA A 115 7.03 -6.89 11.31
C ALA A 115 7.21 -6.71 12.83
N GLU A 116 7.52 -5.49 13.29
CA GLU A 116 7.58 -5.15 14.73
C GLU A 116 6.21 -5.17 15.41
N GLU A 117 5.15 -4.93 14.64
CA GLU A 117 3.77 -5.01 15.12
C GLU A 117 3.22 -6.44 15.18
N MET A 118 3.94 -7.42 14.64
CA MET A 118 3.50 -8.81 14.64
C MET A 118 3.53 -9.41 16.04
N PRO A 119 2.54 -10.26 16.40
CA PRO A 119 2.58 -11.05 17.61
C PRO A 119 3.84 -11.92 17.69
N SER A 120 4.23 -12.30 18.93
CA SER A 120 5.39 -13.15 19.18
C SER A 120 5.38 -14.41 18.28
N GLY A 121 6.51 -14.71 17.63
CA GLY A 121 6.68 -15.85 16.74
C GLY A 121 6.07 -15.70 15.34
N LYS A 122 5.45 -14.56 15.00
CA LYS A 122 4.84 -14.32 13.68
C LYS A 122 5.69 -13.44 12.76
N ARG A 123 6.70 -12.75 13.30
CA ARG A 123 7.58 -11.84 12.57
C ARG A 123 8.23 -12.48 11.35
N GLU A 124 8.87 -13.64 11.54
CA GLU A 124 9.57 -14.34 10.46
C GLU A 124 8.62 -14.81 9.37
N LYS A 125 7.43 -15.33 9.76
CA LYS A 125 6.40 -15.72 8.80
C LYS A 125 5.97 -14.52 7.94
N TYR A 126 5.75 -13.35 8.56
CA TYR A 126 5.40 -12.13 7.83
C TYR A 126 6.50 -11.71 6.84
N LEU A 127 7.75 -11.61 7.30
CA LEU A 127 8.87 -11.24 6.44
C LEU A 127 9.07 -12.23 5.28
N ALA A 128 8.96 -13.53 5.54
CA ALA A 128 9.03 -14.55 4.49
C ALA A 128 7.92 -14.41 3.44
N MET A 129 6.71 -14.02 3.86
CA MET A 129 5.58 -13.75 2.96
C MET A 129 5.81 -12.49 2.11
N MET A 130 6.48 -11.45 2.65
CA MET A 130 6.76 -10.21 1.93
C MET A 130 7.99 -10.27 1.02
N LEU A 131 8.90 -11.23 1.24
CA LEU A 131 10.16 -11.35 0.49
C LEU A 131 9.99 -11.39 -1.05
N PRO A 132 9.03 -12.12 -1.64
CA PRO A 132 8.82 -12.11 -3.09
C PRO A 132 8.55 -10.72 -3.65
N THR A 133 7.85 -9.86 -2.90
CA THR A 133 7.54 -8.47 -3.30
C THR A 133 8.81 -7.63 -3.46
N VAL A 134 9.79 -7.82 -2.57
CA VAL A 134 11.09 -7.11 -2.65
C VAL A 134 11.93 -7.63 -3.81
N LEU A 135 11.92 -8.94 -4.05
CA LEU A 135 12.76 -9.58 -5.05
C LEU A 135 12.24 -9.41 -6.49
N ARG A 136 10.91 -9.29 -6.67
CA ARG A 136 10.25 -9.22 -7.98
C ARG A 136 9.25 -8.05 -8.10
N PRO A 137 9.67 -6.82 -7.87
CA PRO A 137 8.74 -5.69 -7.89
C PRO A 137 8.04 -5.50 -9.24
N ALA A 138 8.69 -5.80 -10.35
CA ALA A 138 8.15 -5.63 -11.70
C ALA A 138 7.01 -6.60 -12.09
N GLU A 139 6.86 -7.73 -11.39
CA GLU A 139 5.76 -8.69 -11.64
C GLU A 139 4.46 -8.24 -10.98
N MET A 140 4.54 -7.52 -9.85
CA MET A 140 3.36 -6.99 -9.15
C MET A 140 2.76 -5.77 -9.86
N GLU A 141 3.58 -4.91 -10.46
CA GLU A 141 3.11 -3.76 -11.23
C GLU A 141 2.26 -4.19 -12.44
N ARG A 142 2.61 -5.30 -13.08
CA ARG A 142 1.83 -5.90 -14.18
C ARG A 142 0.51 -6.52 -13.71
N SER A 143 0.44 -7.07 -12.51
CA SER A 143 -0.79 -7.67 -11.99
C SER A 143 -1.84 -6.62 -11.61
N HIS A 144 -1.42 -5.41 -11.19
CA HIS A 144 -2.33 -4.30 -10.92
C HIS A 144 -2.87 -3.61 -12.19
N GLN A 145 -2.12 -3.67 -13.30
CA GLN A 145 -2.55 -3.14 -14.59
C GLN A 145 -3.44 -4.10 -15.38
N ALA A 146 -3.50 -5.38 -15.01
CA ALA A 146 -4.27 -6.41 -15.71
C ALA A 146 -5.72 -6.58 -15.22
N HIS A 147 -6.17 -5.83 -14.22
CA HIS A 147 -7.57 -5.78 -13.80
C HIS A 147 -8.19 -4.45 -14.26
N PRO A 148 -9.07 -4.51 -15.30
CA PRO A 148 -9.87 -3.37 -15.71
C PRO A 148 -10.95 -3.02 -14.68
#